data_f3a0db513615ffadda924ea1d5c275d1
#
_entry.id   f3a0db513615ffadda924ea1d5c275d1
#
_cell.length_a   1.000
_cell.length_b   1.000
_cell.length_c   1.000
_cell.angle_alpha   90.00
_cell.angle_beta   90.00
_cell.angle_gamma   90.00
#
_symmetry.space_group_name_H-M   'P 1'
#
loop_
_entity.id
_entity.type
_entity.pdbx_description
1 polymer ?
#
loop_
_entity_poly.entity_id
_entity_poly.type
_entity_poly.pdbx_seq_one_letter_code
_entity_poly.pdbx_strand_id
1 'polypeptide(L)'
;MKRLQSMFAIILMLLFVPTVFAQSVAGTWTTIDDKTGKKRAVVNLSVSGNTLNGTIVKVYPQPGDTGICSKCPGAFKDKPIKGLRFVWGLKDKGNGVWDGGKILDPKTGKIYRAKITQEGNKLYVRGYVGFSMLGRTQVWVK
;
A
#
# COMPACT_ATOMS: atom_id res chain seq x y z
N MET A 1 52.42 51.40 -17.96
CA MET A 1 51.20 50.71 -18.36
C MET A 1 50.97 49.54 -17.40
N LYS A 2 50.07 49.73 -16.48
CA LYS A 2 49.66 48.61 -15.58
C LYS A 2 48.54 47.86 -16.22
N ARG A 3 48.75 46.60 -16.59
CA ARG A 3 47.68 45.73 -17.05
C ARG A 3 46.93 45.26 -15.83
N LEU A 4 45.67 45.69 -15.67
CA LEU A 4 44.73 45.09 -14.76
C LEU A 4 44.31 43.76 -15.36
N GLN A 5 44.78 42.66 -14.79
CA GLN A 5 44.21 41.35 -15.05
C GLN A 5 42.98 41.21 -14.16
N SER A 6 41.82 41.36 -14.76
CA SER A 6 40.56 40.95 -14.13
C SER A 6 40.53 39.42 -14.01
N MET A 7 40.81 38.93 -12.82
CA MET A 7 40.49 37.54 -12.46
C MET A 7 38.97 37.44 -12.31
N PHE A 8 38.31 36.96 -13.34
CA PHE A 8 36.93 36.48 -13.23
C PHE A 8 36.96 35.19 -12.41
N ALA A 9 36.64 35.28 -11.12
CA ALA A 9 36.35 34.11 -10.32
C ALA A 9 34.99 33.61 -10.69
N ILE A 10 34.94 32.53 -11.51
CA ILE A 10 33.71 31.79 -11.78
C ILE A 10 33.41 31.02 -10.51
N ILE A 11 32.50 31.54 -9.68
CA ILE A 11 31.90 30.80 -8.56
C ILE A 11 30.96 29.77 -9.16
N LEU A 12 31.43 28.54 -9.31
CA LEU A 12 30.62 27.40 -9.68
C LEU A 12 29.71 27.10 -8.50
N MET A 13 28.50 27.66 -8.51
CA MET A 13 27.48 27.39 -7.52
C MET A 13 26.97 25.97 -7.78
N LEU A 14 27.51 24.99 -7.05
CA LEU A 14 26.97 23.62 -7.01
C LEU A 14 25.56 23.70 -6.43
N LEU A 15 24.58 23.67 -7.31
CA LEU A 15 23.18 23.48 -6.95
C LEU A 15 23.06 22.06 -6.38
N PHE A 16 23.05 21.94 -5.08
CA PHE A 16 22.65 20.73 -4.39
C PHE A 16 21.15 20.57 -4.60
N VAL A 17 20.76 19.73 -5.56
CA VAL A 17 19.36 19.32 -5.72
C VAL A 17 19.16 18.16 -4.74
N PRO A 18 18.37 18.34 -3.66
CA PRO A 18 18.05 17.21 -2.77
C PRO A 18 17.27 16.19 -3.58
N THR A 19 17.82 14.99 -3.72
CA THR A 19 17.09 13.86 -4.29
C THR A 19 16.06 13.40 -3.26
N VAL A 20 14.80 13.75 -3.50
CA VAL A 20 13.68 13.24 -2.71
C VAL A 20 13.37 11.84 -3.24
N PHE A 21 13.75 10.80 -2.48
CA PHE A 21 13.29 9.44 -2.75
C PHE A 21 11.83 9.33 -2.32
N ALA A 22 10.91 9.19 -3.28
CA ALA A 22 9.55 8.80 -2.98
C ALA A 22 9.59 7.41 -2.34
N GLN A 23 8.94 7.24 -1.18
CA GLN A 23 8.83 5.93 -0.55
C GLN A 23 7.99 5.00 -1.45
N SER A 24 8.51 3.81 -1.71
CA SER A 24 7.79 2.79 -2.47
C SER A 24 6.61 2.27 -1.67
N VAL A 25 5.48 2.04 -2.36
CA VAL A 25 4.35 1.30 -1.81
C VAL A 25 4.70 -0.18 -1.59
N ALA A 26 5.66 -0.70 -2.34
CA ALA A 26 6.14 -2.07 -2.19
C ALA A 26 6.81 -2.30 -0.84
N GLY A 27 6.66 -3.50 -0.32
CA GLY A 27 7.22 -3.92 0.96
C GLY A 27 6.14 -4.32 1.96
N THR A 28 6.52 -4.37 3.24
CA THR A 28 5.65 -4.85 4.31
C THR A 28 4.93 -3.70 5.01
N TRP A 29 3.65 -3.93 5.28
CA TRP A 29 2.77 -3.01 5.98
C TRP A 29 1.98 -3.75 7.04
N THR A 30 1.66 -3.08 8.13
CA THR A 30 0.80 -3.64 9.19
C THR A 30 -0.61 -3.09 9.04
N THR A 31 -1.58 -3.98 8.95
CA THR A 31 -3.00 -3.60 8.89
C THR A 31 -3.51 -3.35 10.30
N ILE A 32 -4.29 -2.29 10.43
CA ILE A 32 -4.89 -1.87 11.70
C ILE A 32 -6.40 -1.99 11.59
N ASP A 33 -7.00 -2.65 12.58
CA ASP A 33 -8.45 -2.72 12.69
C ASP A 33 -9.02 -1.32 12.95
N ASP A 34 -9.93 -0.87 12.11
CA ASP A 34 -10.50 0.48 12.18
C ASP A 34 -11.50 0.67 13.34
N LYS A 35 -11.97 -0.41 13.96
CA LYS A 35 -12.86 -0.36 15.12
C LYS A 35 -12.10 -0.42 16.44
N THR A 36 -11.06 -1.23 16.52
CA THR A 36 -10.33 -1.52 17.78
C THR A 36 -8.96 -0.84 17.85
N GLY A 37 -8.40 -0.42 16.71
CA GLY A 37 -7.04 0.11 16.62
C GLY A 37 -5.95 -0.96 16.79
N LYS A 38 -6.32 -2.24 16.85
CA LYS A 38 -5.37 -3.35 17.02
C LYS A 38 -4.75 -3.78 15.70
N LYS A 39 -3.51 -4.25 15.76
CA LYS A 39 -2.85 -4.89 14.63
C LYS A 39 -3.58 -6.17 14.25
N ARG A 40 -3.84 -6.35 12.95
CA ARG A 40 -4.54 -7.53 12.44
C ARG A 40 -3.64 -8.45 11.64
N ALA A 41 -2.82 -7.89 10.77
CA ALA A 41 -1.95 -8.67 9.90
C ALA A 41 -0.74 -7.84 9.46
N VAL A 42 0.30 -8.54 9.02
CA VAL A 42 1.36 -7.95 8.20
C VAL A 42 1.14 -8.42 6.77
N VAL A 43 1.19 -7.50 5.84
CA VAL A 43 0.99 -7.76 4.42
C VAL A 43 2.23 -7.34 3.64
N ASN A 44 2.50 -8.06 2.57
CA ASN A 44 3.54 -7.70 1.62
C ASN A 44 2.89 -7.21 0.33
N LEU A 45 3.17 -5.96 -0.01
CA LEU A 45 2.74 -5.37 -1.27
C LEU A 45 3.86 -5.48 -2.29
N SER A 46 3.53 -5.97 -3.48
CA SER A 46 4.45 -6.11 -4.60
C SER A 46 3.93 -5.38 -5.82
N VAL A 47 4.84 -4.75 -6.55
CA VAL A 47 4.54 -4.05 -7.80
C VAL A 47 5.24 -4.79 -8.92
N SER A 48 4.48 -5.17 -9.93
CA SER A 48 4.97 -5.76 -11.18
C SER A 48 4.46 -4.92 -12.34
N GLY A 49 5.37 -4.22 -13.03
CA GLY A 49 4.99 -3.23 -14.02
C GLY A 49 4.13 -2.13 -13.40
N ASN A 50 2.90 -2.02 -13.85
CA ASN A 50 1.91 -1.03 -13.36
C ASN A 50 0.85 -1.66 -12.44
N THR A 51 1.10 -2.85 -11.91
CA THR A 51 0.12 -3.61 -11.13
C THR A 51 0.61 -3.86 -9.72
N LEU A 52 -0.24 -3.54 -8.74
CA LEU A 52 -0.03 -3.77 -7.32
C LEU A 52 -0.84 -4.97 -6.86
N ASN A 53 -0.17 -5.90 -6.18
CA ASN A 53 -0.78 -7.04 -5.51
C ASN A 53 -0.32 -7.11 -4.06
N GLY A 54 -1.09 -7.77 -3.21
CA GLY A 54 -0.78 -7.91 -1.80
C GLY A 54 -1.07 -9.29 -1.25
N THR A 55 -0.16 -9.78 -0.40
CA THR A 55 -0.24 -11.09 0.24
C THR A 55 -0.13 -10.93 1.76
N ILE A 56 -0.95 -11.67 2.50
CA ILE A 56 -0.87 -11.71 3.96
C ILE A 56 0.30 -12.61 4.35
N VAL A 57 1.28 -12.06 5.08
CA VAL A 57 2.48 -12.80 5.48
C VAL A 57 2.50 -13.15 6.96
N LYS A 58 1.70 -12.45 7.77
CA LYS A 58 1.54 -12.72 9.20
C LYS A 58 0.14 -12.32 9.65
N VAL A 59 -0.43 -13.09 10.56
CA VAL A 59 -1.72 -12.79 11.18
C VAL A 59 -1.51 -12.57 12.69
N TYR A 60 -2.19 -11.58 13.24
CA TYR A 60 -2.36 -11.40 14.69
C TYR A 60 -3.72 -11.95 15.08
N PRO A 61 -3.81 -13.19 15.58
CA PRO A 61 -5.10 -13.83 15.85
C PRO A 61 -5.92 -13.07 16.89
N GLN A 62 -7.23 -13.04 16.68
CA GLN A 62 -8.20 -12.53 17.62
C GLN A 62 -9.08 -13.69 18.09
N PRO A 63 -9.78 -13.56 19.25
CA PRO A 63 -10.73 -14.57 19.70
C PRO A 63 -11.73 -14.93 18.60
N GLY A 64 -11.90 -16.22 18.32
CA GLY A 64 -12.79 -16.73 17.27
C GLY A 64 -12.17 -16.86 15.88
N ASP A 65 -10.94 -16.39 15.67
CA ASP A 65 -10.24 -16.59 14.41
C ASP A 65 -9.83 -18.06 14.24
N THR A 66 -10.11 -18.61 13.06
CA THR A 66 -9.74 -20.00 12.71
C THR A 66 -8.44 -20.09 11.91
N GLY A 67 -7.94 -18.97 11.39
CA GLY A 67 -6.79 -18.94 10.49
C GLY A 67 -7.08 -19.41 9.07
N ILE A 68 -8.32 -19.72 8.77
CA ILE A 68 -8.77 -20.25 7.48
C ILE A 68 -9.84 -19.32 6.89
N CYS A 69 -9.81 -19.16 5.56
CA CYS A 69 -10.78 -18.37 4.81
C CYS A 69 -12.07 -19.15 4.55
N SER A 70 -12.76 -19.55 5.60
CA SER A 70 -13.91 -20.47 5.50
C SER A 70 -15.13 -19.88 4.80
N LYS A 71 -15.28 -18.56 4.80
CA LYS A 71 -16.38 -17.85 4.13
C LYS A 71 -16.02 -17.32 2.75
N CYS A 72 -14.82 -17.60 2.29
CA CYS A 72 -14.31 -17.07 1.03
C CYS A 72 -14.87 -17.81 -0.18
N PRO A 73 -15.06 -17.10 -1.30
CA PRO A 73 -15.62 -17.70 -2.51
C PRO A 73 -14.55 -18.40 -3.36
N GLY A 74 -14.97 -19.34 -4.19
CA GLY A 74 -14.17 -19.95 -5.25
C GLY A 74 -12.87 -20.56 -4.75
N ALA A 75 -11.77 -20.21 -5.41
CA ALA A 75 -10.44 -20.74 -5.11
C ALA A 75 -9.88 -20.27 -3.76
N PHE A 76 -10.45 -19.26 -3.12
CA PHE A 76 -10.04 -18.78 -1.80
C PHE A 76 -10.63 -19.61 -0.65
N LYS A 77 -11.69 -20.36 -0.93
CA LYS A 77 -12.41 -21.11 0.11
C LYS A 77 -11.48 -22.08 0.83
N ASP A 78 -11.53 -22.04 2.16
CA ASP A 78 -10.79 -22.91 3.08
C ASP A 78 -9.27 -22.82 2.97
N LYS A 79 -8.74 -21.81 2.28
CA LYS A 79 -7.30 -21.56 2.25
C LYS A 79 -6.83 -20.93 3.57
N PRO A 80 -5.59 -21.20 4.00
CA PRO A 80 -4.98 -20.47 5.09
C PRO A 80 -4.95 -18.97 4.79
N ILE A 81 -5.28 -18.16 5.78
CA ILE A 81 -5.22 -16.69 5.65
C ILE A 81 -3.77 -16.24 5.49
N LYS A 82 -2.85 -16.83 6.25
CA LYS A 82 -1.41 -16.62 6.03
C LYS A 82 -1.00 -17.20 4.67
N GLY A 83 -0.40 -16.36 3.83
CA GLY A 83 -0.03 -16.70 2.47
C GLY A 83 -1.08 -16.36 1.41
N LEU A 84 -2.23 -15.84 1.83
CA LEU A 84 -3.32 -15.51 0.93
C LEU A 84 -3.04 -14.22 0.16
N ARG A 85 -3.13 -14.26 -1.17
CA ARG A 85 -3.20 -13.05 -2.00
C ARG A 85 -4.60 -12.47 -1.87
N PHE A 86 -4.72 -11.38 -1.14
CA PHE A 86 -6.03 -10.79 -0.82
C PHE A 86 -6.26 -9.43 -1.47
N VAL A 87 -5.22 -8.83 -2.03
CA VAL A 87 -5.28 -7.60 -2.83
C VAL A 87 -4.68 -7.90 -4.19
N TRP A 88 -5.36 -7.53 -5.27
CA TRP A 88 -4.84 -7.78 -6.60
C TRP A 88 -5.35 -6.78 -7.64
N GLY A 89 -4.51 -6.58 -8.65
CA GLY A 89 -4.88 -5.88 -9.87
C GLY A 89 -5.05 -4.38 -9.75
N LEU A 90 -4.54 -3.72 -8.69
CA LEU A 90 -4.57 -2.27 -8.61
C LEU A 90 -3.56 -1.68 -9.59
N LYS A 91 -3.95 -0.58 -10.23
CA LYS A 91 -3.13 0.14 -11.20
C LYS A 91 -2.66 1.47 -10.64
N ASP A 92 -1.45 1.85 -10.99
CA ASP A 92 -0.88 3.15 -10.65
C ASP A 92 -1.66 4.26 -11.37
N LYS A 93 -2.23 5.17 -10.59
CA LYS A 93 -2.96 6.35 -11.09
C LYS A 93 -2.16 7.64 -10.92
N GLY A 94 -0.92 7.55 -10.45
CA GLY A 94 -0.09 8.70 -10.10
C GLY A 94 -0.37 9.24 -8.71
N ASN A 95 0.51 10.10 -8.22
CA ASN A 95 0.40 10.79 -6.93
C ASN A 95 0.18 9.86 -5.72
N GLY A 96 0.75 8.66 -5.75
CA GLY A 96 0.61 7.67 -4.68
C GLY A 96 -0.73 6.95 -4.65
N VAL A 97 -1.53 7.05 -5.69
CA VAL A 97 -2.87 6.44 -5.80
C VAL A 97 -2.80 5.17 -6.66
N TRP A 98 -3.33 4.09 -6.11
CA TRP A 98 -3.52 2.80 -6.77
C TRP A 98 -5.00 2.43 -6.73
N ASP A 99 -5.58 2.12 -7.86
CA ASP A 99 -7.03 1.87 -7.97
C ASP A 99 -7.35 0.85 -9.08
N GLY A 100 -8.61 0.47 -9.17
CA GLY A 100 -9.11 -0.40 -10.23
C GLY A 100 -8.90 -1.89 -10.00
N GLY A 101 -8.41 -2.28 -8.83
CA GLY A 101 -8.28 -3.68 -8.43
C GLY A 101 -9.31 -4.09 -7.39
N LYS A 102 -8.99 -5.18 -6.67
CA LYS A 102 -9.90 -5.79 -5.71
C LYS A 102 -9.20 -6.15 -4.41
N ILE A 103 -9.98 -6.24 -3.35
CA ILE A 103 -9.56 -6.68 -2.03
C ILE A 103 -10.57 -7.67 -1.47
N LEU A 104 -10.07 -8.76 -0.92
CA LEU A 104 -10.86 -9.77 -0.21
C LEU A 104 -10.80 -9.48 1.28
N ASP A 105 -11.97 -9.45 1.93
CA ASP A 105 -12.06 -9.52 3.39
C ASP A 105 -12.11 -10.98 3.82
N PRO A 106 -11.05 -11.53 4.43
CA PRO A 106 -11.03 -12.94 4.81
C PRO A 106 -12.04 -13.30 5.90
N LYS A 107 -12.46 -12.32 6.70
CA LYS A 107 -13.41 -12.53 7.79
C LYS A 107 -14.83 -12.78 7.30
N THR A 108 -15.23 -12.05 6.27
CA THR A 108 -16.59 -12.13 5.73
C THR A 108 -16.67 -12.89 4.41
N GLY A 109 -15.54 -13.09 3.72
CA GLY A 109 -15.48 -13.67 2.39
C GLY A 109 -15.90 -12.73 1.28
N LYS A 110 -16.17 -11.46 1.59
CA LYS A 110 -16.59 -10.48 0.59
C LYS A 110 -15.41 -9.92 -0.16
N ILE A 111 -15.62 -9.68 -1.46
CA ILE A 111 -14.66 -9.05 -2.36
C ILE A 111 -15.18 -7.66 -2.71
N TYR A 112 -14.32 -6.66 -2.53
CA TYR A 112 -14.61 -5.26 -2.79
C TYR A 112 -13.68 -4.74 -3.88
N ARG A 113 -14.08 -3.66 -4.52
CA ARG A 113 -13.14 -2.81 -5.25
C ARG A 113 -12.17 -2.18 -4.27
N ALA A 114 -10.93 -1.98 -4.69
CA ALA A 114 -9.89 -1.48 -3.81
C ALA A 114 -9.22 -0.24 -4.39
N LYS A 115 -8.99 0.72 -3.50
CA LYS A 115 -8.18 1.89 -3.74
C LYS A 115 -7.18 2.06 -2.59
N ILE A 116 -5.92 2.25 -2.92
CA ILE A 116 -4.86 2.51 -1.96
C ILE A 116 -4.25 3.87 -2.26
N THR A 117 -4.18 4.72 -1.25
CA THR A 117 -3.51 6.01 -1.33
C THR A 117 -2.37 6.05 -0.33
N GLN A 118 -1.16 6.28 -0.83
CA GLN A 118 0.02 6.39 0.02
C GLN A 118 0.26 7.85 0.43
N GLU A 119 0.44 8.06 1.72
CA GLU A 119 0.86 9.32 2.31
C GLU A 119 2.02 9.05 3.29
N GLY A 120 3.25 9.22 2.83
CA GLY A 120 4.44 8.93 3.63
C GLY A 120 4.50 7.47 4.08
N ASN A 121 4.51 7.23 5.40
CA ASN A 121 4.56 5.92 6.03
C ASN A 121 3.18 5.30 6.28
N LYS A 122 2.15 5.84 5.68
CA LYS A 122 0.77 5.35 5.84
C LYS A 122 0.15 5.02 4.50
N LEU A 123 -0.67 3.98 4.49
CA LEU A 123 -1.56 3.66 3.39
C LEU A 123 -3.00 3.80 3.86
N TYR A 124 -3.78 4.50 3.07
CA TYR A 124 -5.24 4.56 3.24
C TYR A 124 -5.82 3.56 2.25
N VAL A 125 -6.33 2.46 2.78
CA VAL A 125 -6.85 1.34 2.00
C VAL A 125 -8.36 1.35 2.08
N ARG A 126 -8.99 1.61 0.94
CA ARG A 126 -10.43 1.69 0.83
C ARG A 126 -10.99 0.53 0.02
N GLY A 127 -11.84 -0.26 0.65
CA GLY A 127 -12.71 -1.22 -0.02
C GLY A 127 -14.07 -0.57 -0.27
N TYR A 128 -14.61 -0.71 -1.47
CA TYR A 128 -15.89 -0.09 -1.82
C TYR A 128 -16.68 -0.93 -2.82
N VAL A 129 -18.01 -0.69 -2.87
CA VAL A 129 -18.94 -1.30 -3.80
C VAL A 129 -19.58 -0.20 -4.63
N GLY A 130 -19.51 -0.32 -5.96
CA GLY A 130 -20.03 0.70 -6.86
C GLY A 130 -19.20 1.96 -6.90
N PHE A 131 -19.52 2.96 -6.10
CA PHE A 131 -18.79 4.22 -5.99
C PHE A 131 -17.80 4.20 -4.81
N SER A 132 -16.64 4.84 -4.98
CA SER A 132 -15.62 4.91 -3.91
C SER A 132 -16.11 5.58 -2.63
N MET A 133 -17.19 6.37 -2.69
CA MET A 133 -17.84 7.00 -1.54
C MET A 133 -18.57 6.01 -0.63
N LEU A 134 -18.98 4.84 -1.15
CA LEU A 134 -19.74 3.81 -0.43
C LEU A 134 -18.82 2.72 0.10
N GLY A 135 -17.76 3.11 0.76
CA GLY A 135 -16.78 2.16 1.22
C GLY A 135 -16.29 2.44 2.63
N ARG A 136 -15.33 1.63 3.06
CA ARG A 136 -14.69 1.68 4.35
C ARG A 136 -13.19 1.82 4.16
N THR A 137 -12.58 2.70 4.93
CA THR A 137 -11.14 2.98 4.87
C THR A 137 -10.43 2.41 6.09
N GLN A 138 -9.37 1.66 5.85
CA GLN A 138 -8.41 1.24 6.85
C GLN A 138 -7.09 1.97 6.65
N VAL A 139 -6.36 2.19 7.73
CA VAL A 139 -5.00 2.72 7.69
C VAL A 139 -4.01 1.59 7.93
N TRP A 140 -3.09 1.42 7.00
CA TRP A 140 -1.96 0.51 7.16
C TRP A 140 -0.69 1.31 7.43
N VAL A 141 0.15 0.82 8.30
CA VAL A 141 1.36 1.50 8.73
C VAL A 141 2.60 0.66 8.43
N LYS A 142 3.72 1.37 8.26
CA LYS A 142 5.02 0.75 7.98
C LYS A 142 5.56 0.00 9.21
#